data_856b385762c63a7dc64b1cd9ea2b1446
#
_entry.id   856b385762c63a7dc64b1cd9ea2b1446
#
_cell.length_a   1.000
_cell.length_b   1.000
_cell.length_c   1.000
_cell.angle_alpha   90.00
_cell.angle_beta   90.00
_cell.angle_gamma   90.00
#
_symmetry.space_group_name_H-M   'P 1'
#
loop_
_entity.id
_entity.type
_entity.pdbx_description
1 polymer ?
#
loop_
_entity_poly.entity_id
_entity_poly.type
_entity_poly.pdbx_seq_one_letter_code
_entity_poly.pdbx_strand_id
1 'polypeptide(L)'
;MTDTSASCQTLGTEPSFGFGDRIGLATPGHVLAMQRSGHGILPIFPQQSIREMARTNRSPGDVLNDALNGMREAGWTGPTGGDADHLKTTDDADVTAAAGYSFFTIDPSDHVDEKADGYDEGTLRERFAEVEGELTWLGEYRGRKLTLETGAEIECTEEACLRAGVKYGRAINHAIELACHIAAVQGLAGRDYEIELSVDETDHPTTLAEHYIIADRCLTDGIRLISLAPRFVGDFEKGVDFRGNLEDLDRSLADHAALARQLGPYKLSLHSGSDKLAMYAMLARATRGCYHVKTAGTSYLEALRVAARHDQSLFRKIIAFSRERFETDRATYHLSATLDSAPPDAEISDPVELERQYLGLWCEVPVGEGFTGLGRQILHCTFGSVLTDPALGPLLRTLLEAHQETYTEVLADHFERQLDALQAGRATAD
;
A
#
# COMPACT_ATOMS: atom_id res chain seq x y z
N MET A 1 20.99 -16.67 -28.17
CA MET A 1 20.81 -16.33 -26.76
C MET A 1 19.52 -15.53 -26.71
N THR A 2 18.44 -16.13 -26.26
CA THR A 2 17.18 -15.42 -26.05
C THR A 2 17.42 -14.43 -24.93
N ASP A 3 17.32 -13.17 -25.27
CA ASP A 3 17.30 -12.06 -24.31
C ASP A 3 16.07 -12.24 -23.41
N THR A 4 16.25 -12.90 -22.27
CA THR A 4 15.25 -12.95 -21.23
C THR A 4 15.33 -11.63 -20.46
N SER A 5 14.86 -10.56 -21.12
CA SER A 5 14.66 -9.29 -20.43
C SER A 5 13.68 -9.57 -19.28
N ALA A 6 14.10 -9.29 -18.05
CA ALA A 6 13.22 -9.37 -16.89
C ALA A 6 11.96 -8.54 -17.19
N SER A 7 10.80 -9.15 -17.08
CA SER A 7 9.50 -8.50 -17.29
C SER A 7 8.60 -8.82 -16.11
N CYS A 8 7.69 -7.92 -15.80
CA CYS A 8 6.67 -8.17 -14.80
C CYS A 8 5.70 -9.25 -15.28
N GLN A 9 5.27 -10.09 -14.35
CA GLN A 9 4.33 -11.18 -14.61
C GLN A 9 3.25 -11.21 -13.53
N THR A 10 2.18 -11.93 -13.79
CA THR A 10 1.13 -12.19 -12.81
C THR A 10 1.65 -13.12 -11.72
N LEU A 11 1.23 -12.90 -10.48
CA LEU A 11 1.68 -13.64 -9.30
C LEU A 11 0.60 -14.54 -8.68
N GLY A 12 -0.64 -14.46 -9.17
CA GLY A 12 -1.77 -15.23 -8.65
C GLY A 12 -2.07 -14.92 -7.19
N THR A 13 -2.61 -15.89 -6.49
CA THR A 13 -2.96 -15.79 -5.07
C THR A 13 -1.80 -16.06 -4.12
N GLU A 14 -0.59 -16.28 -4.63
CA GLU A 14 0.60 -16.45 -3.80
C GLU A 14 0.87 -15.18 -2.97
N PRO A 15 1.40 -15.31 -1.73
CA PRO A 15 1.74 -14.15 -0.92
C PRO A 15 2.68 -13.23 -1.66
N SER A 16 2.42 -11.92 -1.63
CA SER A 16 3.24 -10.96 -2.34
C SER A 16 3.54 -9.73 -1.49
N PHE A 17 4.69 -9.12 -1.78
CA PHE A 17 5.19 -7.95 -1.07
C PHE A 17 5.68 -6.90 -2.07
N GLY A 18 5.09 -5.72 -2.01
CA GLY A 18 5.39 -4.59 -2.88
C GLY A 18 6.38 -3.63 -2.25
N PHE A 19 7.41 -3.27 -3.01
CA PHE A 19 8.50 -2.39 -2.59
C PHE A 19 8.42 -1.06 -3.31
N GLY A 20 8.08 0.01 -2.60
CA GLY A 20 8.10 1.35 -3.17
C GLY A 20 9.51 1.95 -3.24
N ASP A 21 9.86 2.52 -4.39
CA ASP A 21 11.12 3.23 -4.59
C ASP A 21 10.88 4.60 -5.22
N ARG A 22 10.90 5.64 -4.40
CA ARG A 22 10.68 7.02 -4.82
C ARG A 22 11.90 7.68 -5.47
N ILE A 23 13.08 7.04 -5.38
CA ILE A 23 14.36 7.59 -5.83
C ILE A 23 14.92 6.85 -7.06
N GLY A 24 14.61 5.55 -7.18
CA GLY A 24 15.11 4.69 -8.26
C GLY A 24 16.47 4.06 -7.96
N LEU A 25 16.83 3.90 -6.67
CA LEU A 25 18.11 3.33 -6.22
C LEU A 25 17.94 2.25 -5.16
N ALA A 26 16.69 1.93 -4.75
CA ALA A 26 16.44 1.06 -3.61
C ALA A 26 16.39 -0.43 -3.96
N THR A 27 16.13 -0.78 -5.20
CA THR A 27 15.87 -2.18 -5.61
C THR A 27 16.98 -3.16 -5.23
N PRO A 28 18.29 -2.85 -5.28
CA PRO A 28 19.31 -3.77 -4.79
C PRO A 28 19.13 -4.17 -3.32
N GLY A 29 18.72 -3.24 -2.46
CA GLY A 29 18.40 -3.53 -1.05
C GLY A 29 17.13 -4.37 -0.87
N HIS A 30 16.10 -4.13 -1.69
CA HIS A 30 14.89 -4.94 -1.73
C HIS A 30 15.20 -6.39 -2.14
N VAL A 31 16.03 -6.56 -3.17
CA VAL A 31 16.49 -7.89 -3.62
C VAL A 31 17.26 -8.60 -2.50
N LEU A 32 18.17 -7.92 -1.83
CA LEU A 32 18.94 -8.51 -0.72
C LEU A 32 18.02 -8.94 0.43
N ALA A 33 17.01 -8.14 0.80
CA ALA A 33 16.00 -8.52 1.79
C ALA A 33 15.24 -9.78 1.36
N MET A 34 14.80 -9.83 0.10
CA MET A 34 14.11 -11.02 -0.44
C MET A 34 14.98 -12.27 -0.45
N GLN A 35 16.27 -12.13 -0.75
CA GLN A 35 17.21 -13.24 -0.69
C GLN A 35 17.44 -13.77 0.74
N ARG A 36 17.41 -12.87 1.75
CA ARG A 36 17.58 -13.22 3.17
C ARG A 36 16.33 -13.84 3.77
N SER A 37 15.16 -13.21 3.58
CA SER A 37 13.93 -13.54 4.31
C SER A 37 12.66 -13.67 3.47
N GLY A 38 12.73 -13.54 2.13
CA GLY A 38 11.55 -13.56 1.24
C GLY A 38 11.01 -14.94 0.91
N HIS A 39 11.42 -16.01 1.58
CA HIS A 39 11.08 -17.39 1.24
C HIS A 39 9.58 -17.64 1.07
N GLY A 40 9.16 -17.98 -0.17
CA GLY A 40 7.75 -18.26 -0.49
C GLY A 40 6.85 -17.01 -0.48
N ILE A 41 7.42 -15.80 -0.47
CA ILE A 41 6.74 -14.53 -0.74
C ILE A 41 7.25 -14.03 -2.09
N LEU A 42 6.36 -13.59 -2.96
CA LEU A 42 6.73 -13.08 -4.28
C LEU A 42 6.90 -11.56 -4.25
N PRO A 43 8.01 -11.00 -4.77
CA PRO A 43 8.20 -9.56 -4.77
C PRO A 43 7.42 -8.86 -5.88
N ILE A 44 7.04 -7.63 -5.61
CA ILE A 44 6.66 -6.62 -6.60
C ILE A 44 7.65 -5.47 -6.42
N PHE A 45 8.75 -5.48 -7.19
CA PHE A 45 9.78 -4.43 -7.06
C PHE A 45 9.33 -3.10 -7.67
N PRO A 46 8.77 -3.04 -8.89
CA PRO A 46 8.14 -1.81 -9.37
C PRO A 46 6.74 -1.67 -8.75
N GLN A 47 6.62 -0.87 -7.71
CA GLN A 47 5.35 -0.54 -7.06
C GLN A 47 5.35 0.95 -6.70
N GLN A 48 4.50 1.73 -7.37
CA GLN A 48 4.39 3.17 -7.15
C GLN A 48 3.01 3.66 -7.57
N SER A 49 2.40 4.55 -6.78
CA SER A 49 1.16 5.20 -7.18
C SER A 49 1.39 6.33 -8.19
N ILE A 50 0.41 6.56 -9.06
CA ILE A 50 0.41 7.67 -10.01
C ILE A 50 0.63 9.00 -9.29
N ARG A 51 0.01 9.19 -8.14
CA ARG A 51 0.18 10.39 -7.28
C ARG A 51 1.63 10.58 -6.82
N GLU A 52 2.30 9.49 -6.42
CA GLU A 52 3.70 9.55 -5.98
C GLU A 52 4.66 9.77 -7.16
N MET A 53 4.38 9.14 -8.32
CA MET A 53 5.13 9.40 -9.56
C MET A 53 5.08 10.89 -9.94
N ALA A 54 3.89 11.49 -9.92
CA ALA A 54 3.72 12.91 -10.18
C ALA A 54 4.48 13.79 -9.18
N ARG A 55 4.48 13.45 -7.88
CA ARG A 55 5.22 14.17 -6.83
C ARG A 55 6.73 14.07 -6.94
N THR A 56 7.25 13.09 -7.63
CA THR A 56 8.69 12.86 -7.84
C THR A 56 9.14 13.16 -9.27
N ASN A 57 8.24 13.65 -10.12
CA ASN A 57 8.48 13.92 -11.56
C ASN A 57 8.99 12.67 -12.30
N ARG A 58 8.50 11.48 -11.95
CA ARG A 58 8.84 10.21 -12.60
C ARG A 58 7.67 9.67 -13.39
N SER A 59 7.95 9.07 -14.51
CA SER A 59 6.95 8.34 -15.31
C SER A 59 6.83 6.88 -14.86
N PRO A 60 5.73 6.17 -15.21
CA PRO A 60 5.62 4.73 -15.01
C PRO A 60 6.79 3.94 -15.61
N GLY A 61 7.27 4.37 -16.78
CA GLY A 61 8.44 3.77 -17.43
C GLY A 61 9.72 3.94 -16.64
N ASP A 62 9.95 5.11 -16.02
CA ASP A 62 11.13 5.34 -15.17
C ASP A 62 11.12 4.41 -13.97
N VAL A 63 9.98 4.32 -13.26
CA VAL A 63 9.85 3.45 -12.08
C VAL A 63 10.09 1.99 -12.44
N LEU A 64 9.46 1.52 -13.53
CA LEU A 64 9.63 0.15 -14.00
C LEU A 64 11.09 -0.15 -14.39
N ASN A 65 11.70 0.73 -15.18
CA ASN A 65 13.07 0.56 -15.66
C ASN A 65 14.09 0.57 -14.52
N ASP A 66 13.95 1.48 -13.54
CA ASP A 66 14.84 1.54 -12.38
C ASP A 66 14.74 0.25 -11.56
N ALA A 67 13.54 -0.27 -11.32
CA ALA A 67 13.34 -1.53 -10.63
C ALA A 67 13.96 -2.72 -11.39
N LEU A 68 13.70 -2.85 -12.70
CA LEU A 68 14.26 -3.93 -13.53
C LEU A 68 15.79 -3.85 -13.65
N ASN A 69 16.36 -2.66 -13.69
CA ASN A 69 17.80 -2.45 -13.68
C ASN A 69 18.40 -2.85 -12.34
N GLY A 70 17.85 -2.37 -11.22
CA GLY A 70 18.30 -2.75 -9.88
C GLY A 70 18.19 -4.25 -9.60
N MET A 71 17.12 -4.91 -10.08
CA MET A 71 16.99 -6.37 -10.04
C MET A 71 18.15 -7.06 -10.77
N ARG A 72 18.47 -6.61 -11.98
CA ARG A 72 19.55 -7.19 -12.82
C ARG A 72 20.90 -6.98 -12.14
N GLU A 73 21.17 -5.80 -11.62
CA GLU A 73 22.41 -5.45 -10.91
C GLU A 73 22.58 -6.31 -9.65
N ALA A 74 21.50 -6.55 -8.91
CA ALA A 74 21.50 -7.41 -7.72
C ALA A 74 21.43 -8.93 -8.02
N GLY A 75 21.37 -9.32 -9.30
CA GLY A 75 21.35 -10.72 -9.71
C GLY A 75 20.05 -11.46 -9.39
N TRP A 76 18.90 -10.78 -9.32
CA TRP A 76 17.61 -11.43 -9.13
C TRP A 76 17.17 -12.16 -10.40
N THR A 77 16.84 -13.45 -10.26
CA THR A 77 16.38 -14.31 -11.37
C THR A 77 14.99 -14.89 -11.13
N GLY A 78 14.39 -14.62 -9.97
CA GLY A 78 13.04 -15.05 -9.64
C GLY A 78 11.95 -14.19 -10.31
N PRO A 79 10.68 -14.59 -10.13
CA PRO A 79 9.56 -13.81 -10.63
C PRO A 79 9.44 -12.45 -9.90
N THR A 80 8.84 -11.48 -10.57
CA THR A 80 8.38 -10.21 -9.99
C THR A 80 7.08 -9.77 -10.64
N GLY A 81 6.15 -9.28 -9.84
CA GLY A 81 5.03 -8.48 -10.35
C GLY A 81 5.45 -7.03 -10.63
N GLY A 82 4.53 -6.26 -11.19
CA GLY A 82 4.67 -4.82 -11.33
C GLY A 82 3.34 -4.16 -11.03
N ASP A 83 3.25 -3.40 -9.93
CA ASP A 83 2.03 -2.79 -9.42
C ASP A 83 1.91 -1.33 -9.84
N ALA A 84 0.98 -1.10 -10.75
CA ALA A 84 0.48 0.22 -11.11
C ALA A 84 -0.55 0.63 -10.03
N ASP A 85 -0.07 1.29 -9.00
CA ASP A 85 -0.80 1.51 -7.76
C ASP A 85 -1.70 2.76 -7.83
N HIS A 86 -2.94 2.65 -7.31
CA HIS A 86 -3.95 3.72 -7.23
C HIS A 86 -4.30 4.39 -8.56
N LEU A 87 -4.77 3.59 -9.53
CA LEU A 87 -5.28 4.09 -10.81
C LEU A 87 -6.71 4.60 -10.66
N LYS A 88 -6.97 5.81 -11.14
CA LYS A 88 -8.29 6.46 -11.07
C LYS A 88 -8.95 6.63 -12.43
N THR A 89 -8.17 6.64 -13.50
CA THR A 89 -8.64 6.95 -14.85
C THR A 89 -8.16 5.93 -15.87
N THR A 90 -8.81 5.91 -17.03
CA THR A 90 -8.37 5.11 -18.19
C THR A 90 -6.99 5.56 -18.69
N ASP A 91 -6.68 6.85 -18.61
CA ASP A 91 -5.37 7.39 -19.00
C ASP A 91 -4.25 6.83 -18.09
N ASP A 92 -4.52 6.71 -16.78
CA ASP A 92 -3.59 6.07 -15.83
C ASP A 92 -3.34 4.61 -16.21
N ALA A 93 -4.40 3.89 -16.56
CA ALA A 93 -4.31 2.50 -17.00
C ALA A 93 -3.52 2.38 -18.31
N ASP A 94 -3.76 3.25 -19.29
CA ASP A 94 -3.09 3.23 -20.59
C ASP A 94 -1.59 3.44 -20.46
N VAL A 95 -1.15 4.46 -19.70
CA VAL A 95 0.29 4.77 -19.55
C VAL A 95 1.03 3.69 -18.77
N THR A 96 0.39 3.07 -17.78
CA THR A 96 1.00 1.99 -16.98
C THR A 96 1.00 0.67 -17.75
N ALA A 97 -0.07 0.36 -18.46
CA ALA A 97 -0.11 -0.80 -19.36
C ALA A 97 0.94 -0.69 -20.47
N ALA A 98 1.09 0.50 -21.09
CA ALA A 98 2.12 0.75 -22.10
C ALA A 98 3.54 0.56 -21.54
N ALA A 99 3.79 0.95 -20.30
CA ALA A 99 5.07 0.74 -19.62
C ALA A 99 5.39 -0.74 -19.35
N GLY A 100 4.38 -1.62 -19.18
CA GLY A 100 4.59 -3.05 -18.99
C GLY A 100 4.25 -3.57 -17.58
N TYR A 101 3.42 -2.86 -16.85
CA TYR A 101 2.89 -3.34 -15.56
C TYR A 101 1.97 -4.54 -15.75
N SER A 102 1.89 -5.40 -14.73
CA SER A 102 1.08 -6.64 -14.74
C SER A 102 0.03 -6.70 -13.64
N PHE A 103 0.11 -5.85 -12.63
CA PHE A 103 -0.81 -5.75 -11.51
C PHE A 103 -1.35 -4.31 -11.48
N PHE A 104 -2.68 -4.17 -11.46
CA PHE A 104 -3.35 -2.89 -11.60
C PHE A 104 -4.26 -2.67 -10.40
N THR A 105 -3.89 -1.72 -9.53
CA THR A 105 -4.69 -1.33 -8.38
C THR A 105 -5.65 -0.21 -8.76
N ILE A 106 -6.92 -0.53 -8.84
CA ILE A 106 -7.98 0.44 -9.10
C ILE A 106 -8.34 1.15 -7.79
N ASP A 107 -8.31 2.46 -7.81
CA ASP A 107 -8.70 3.34 -6.69
C ASP A 107 -9.94 4.16 -7.06
N PRO A 108 -11.15 3.72 -6.67
CA PRO A 108 -12.39 4.42 -6.98
C PRO A 108 -12.77 5.48 -5.92
N SER A 109 -11.83 5.96 -5.10
CA SER A 109 -12.12 6.85 -3.95
C SER A 109 -12.85 8.14 -4.33
N ASP A 110 -12.64 8.67 -5.55
CA ASP A 110 -13.35 9.85 -6.05
C ASP A 110 -14.86 9.61 -6.24
N HIS A 111 -15.30 8.35 -6.21
CA HIS A 111 -16.70 7.92 -6.37
C HIS A 111 -17.30 7.35 -5.06
N VAL A 112 -16.59 7.46 -3.94
CA VAL A 112 -17.06 7.01 -2.61
C VAL A 112 -17.74 8.16 -1.87
N ASP A 113 -18.93 7.93 -1.33
CA ASP A 113 -19.55 8.85 -0.36
C ASP A 113 -19.18 8.42 1.07
N GLU A 114 -18.05 8.93 1.57
CA GLU A 114 -17.54 8.64 2.91
C GLU A 114 -18.50 9.04 4.05
N LYS A 115 -19.40 10.00 3.79
CA LYS A 115 -20.35 10.48 4.79
C LYS A 115 -21.50 9.50 5.02
N ALA A 116 -21.66 8.51 4.13
CA ALA A 116 -22.75 7.53 4.19
C ALA A 116 -22.83 6.80 5.54
N ASP A 117 -21.68 6.58 6.20
CA ASP A 117 -21.64 5.91 7.51
C ASP A 117 -22.34 6.72 8.60
N GLY A 118 -22.38 8.04 8.48
CA GLY A 118 -23.02 8.97 9.44
C GLY A 118 -24.45 9.36 9.09
N TYR A 119 -25.00 8.96 7.96
CA TYR A 119 -26.35 9.35 7.56
C TYR A 119 -27.41 8.63 8.38
N ASP A 120 -28.43 9.40 8.83
CA ASP A 120 -29.65 8.83 9.37
C ASP A 120 -30.49 8.16 8.27
N GLU A 121 -31.52 7.41 8.65
CA GLU A 121 -32.35 6.63 7.72
C GLU A 121 -33.01 7.53 6.65
N GLY A 122 -33.48 8.73 7.01
CA GLY A 122 -34.12 9.66 6.08
C GLY A 122 -33.14 10.14 5.02
N THR A 123 -32.01 10.67 5.45
CA THR A 123 -30.92 11.14 4.58
C THR A 123 -30.39 10.00 3.71
N LEU A 124 -30.22 8.81 4.27
CA LEU A 124 -29.74 7.64 3.53
C LEU A 124 -30.68 7.28 2.39
N ARG A 125 -32.01 7.29 2.62
CA ARG A 125 -33.02 7.02 1.57
C ARG A 125 -33.03 8.11 0.49
N GLU A 126 -32.90 9.39 0.87
CA GLU A 126 -32.80 10.50 -0.07
C GLU A 126 -31.57 10.35 -0.98
N ARG A 127 -30.39 10.07 -0.38
CA ARG A 127 -29.15 9.85 -1.14
C ARG A 127 -29.20 8.61 -2.02
N PHE A 128 -29.85 7.55 -1.52
CA PHE A 128 -30.03 6.35 -2.35
C PHE A 128 -30.90 6.62 -3.58
N ALA A 129 -31.98 7.40 -3.45
CA ALA A 129 -32.82 7.74 -4.60
C ALA A 129 -32.07 8.48 -5.72
N GLU A 130 -30.96 9.18 -5.39
CA GLU A 130 -30.11 9.85 -6.37
C GLU A 130 -29.28 8.87 -7.21
N VAL A 131 -28.99 7.66 -6.67
CA VAL A 131 -28.11 6.67 -7.30
C VAL A 131 -28.83 5.37 -7.69
N GLU A 132 -30.08 5.17 -7.27
CA GLU A 132 -30.83 3.92 -7.47
C GLU A 132 -30.88 3.48 -8.93
N GLY A 133 -31.05 4.44 -9.85
CA GLY A 133 -31.10 4.16 -11.30
C GLY A 133 -29.79 3.60 -11.87
N GLU A 134 -28.65 3.87 -11.20
CA GLU A 134 -27.32 3.40 -11.57
C GLU A 134 -27.00 2.03 -10.93
N LEU A 135 -27.75 1.63 -9.87
CA LEU A 135 -27.49 0.48 -9.03
C LEU A 135 -28.55 -0.62 -9.14
N THR A 136 -28.97 -0.93 -10.35
CA THR A 136 -30.05 -1.92 -10.62
C THR A 136 -29.74 -3.31 -10.04
N TRP A 137 -28.48 -3.64 -9.83
CA TRP A 137 -27.97 -4.88 -9.28
C TRP A 137 -28.10 -4.98 -7.74
N LEU A 138 -28.19 -3.84 -7.03
CA LEU A 138 -28.13 -3.85 -5.55
C LEU A 138 -29.32 -4.58 -4.92
N GLY A 139 -30.47 -4.58 -5.57
CA GLY A 139 -31.65 -5.28 -5.09
C GLY A 139 -31.47 -6.79 -4.89
N GLU A 140 -30.52 -7.40 -5.59
CA GLU A 140 -30.20 -8.81 -5.49
C GLU A 140 -29.57 -9.20 -4.15
N TYR A 141 -28.97 -8.24 -3.43
CA TYR A 141 -28.31 -8.46 -2.15
C TYR A 141 -29.27 -8.40 -0.96
N ARG A 142 -30.42 -7.73 -1.10
CA ARG A 142 -31.37 -7.55 0.01
C ARG A 142 -31.81 -8.87 0.61
N GLY A 143 -31.61 -9.03 1.92
CA GLY A 143 -31.99 -10.21 2.69
C GLY A 143 -31.04 -11.41 2.51
N ARG A 144 -29.97 -11.28 1.74
CA ARG A 144 -28.93 -12.33 1.70
C ARG A 144 -28.27 -12.48 3.06
N LYS A 145 -27.98 -13.72 3.43
CA LYS A 145 -27.28 -14.08 4.66
C LYS A 145 -26.17 -15.06 4.32
N LEU A 146 -24.99 -14.80 4.88
CA LEU A 146 -23.84 -15.70 4.79
C LEU A 146 -23.32 -15.97 6.21
N THR A 147 -22.88 -17.20 6.44
CA THR A 147 -22.12 -17.57 7.62
C THR A 147 -20.70 -17.90 7.19
N LEU A 148 -19.72 -17.24 7.79
CA LEU A 148 -18.31 -17.47 7.51
C LEU A 148 -17.78 -18.66 8.32
N GLU A 149 -16.65 -19.23 7.93
CA GLU A 149 -15.99 -20.31 8.68
C GLU A 149 -15.55 -19.88 10.09
N THR A 150 -15.38 -18.58 10.34
CA THR A 150 -15.12 -17.99 11.66
C THR A 150 -16.34 -18.03 12.60
N GLY A 151 -17.53 -18.30 12.05
CA GLY A 151 -18.81 -18.19 12.74
C GLY A 151 -19.44 -16.79 12.66
N ALA A 152 -18.78 -15.82 12.04
CA ALA A 152 -19.37 -14.51 11.81
C ALA A 152 -20.53 -14.61 10.81
N GLU A 153 -21.59 -13.88 11.08
CA GLU A 153 -22.77 -13.81 10.20
C GLU A 153 -22.80 -12.47 9.47
N ILE A 154 -22.99 -12.52 8.16
CA ILE A 154 -23.22 -11.35 7.30
C ILE A 154 -24.69 -11.32 6.95
N GLU A 155 -25.39 -10.27 7.32
CA GLU A 155 -26.77 -10.04 6.92
C GLU A 155 -26.86 -8.75 6.10
N CYS A 156 -27.20 -8.88 4.82
CA CYS A 156 -27.45 -7.75 3.94
C CYS A 156 -28.88 -7.22 4.19
N THR A 157 -29.10 -6.58 5.34
CA THR A 157 -30.35 -5.91 5.66
C THR A 157 -30.65 -4.82 4.63
N GLU A 158 -31.88 -4.30 4.61
CA GLU A 158 -32.21 -3.18 3.73
C GLU A 158 -31.31 -1.97 4.00
N GLU A 159 -31.11 -1.62 5.27
CA GLU A 159 -30.22 -0.52 5.67
C GLU A 159 -28.77 -0.76 5.22
N ALA A 160 -28.22 -1.96 5.46
CA ALA A 160 -26.86 -2.31 5.02
C ALA A 160 -26.69 -2.18 3.51
N CYS A 161 -27.68 -2.64 2.72
CA CYS A 161 -27.67 -2.49 1.27
C CYS A 161 -27.77 -1.02 0.82
N LEU A 162 -28.67 -0.24 1.43
CA LEU A 162 -28.78 1.19 1.11
C LEU A 162 -27.47 1.91 1.42
N ARG A 163 -26.87 1.65 2.58
CA ARG A 163 -25.62 2.27 3.01
C ARG A 163 -24.46 1.89 2.08
N ALA A 164 -24.29 0.61 1.78
CA ALA A 164 -23.29 0.14 0.83
C ALA A 164 -23.51 0.71 -0.59
N GLY A 165 -24.78 0.82 -1.02
CA GLY A 165 -25.12 1.44 -2.31
C GLY A 165 -24.78 2.91 -2.38
N VAL A 166 -25.10 3.70 -1.35
CA VAL A 166 -24.76 5.13 -1.30
C VAL A 166 -23.24 5.32 -1.18
N LYS A 167 -22.58 4.55 -0.30
CA LYS A 167 -21.14 4.67 -0.06
C LYS A 167 -20.31 4.22 -1.24
N TYR A 168 -20.56 3.01 -1.77
CA TYR A 168 -19.69 2.36 -2.73
C TYR A 168 -20.32 2.08 -4.10
N GLY A 169 -21.60 2.34 -4.30
CA GLY A 169 -22.30 1.91 -5.52
C GLY A 169 -21.67 2.47 -6.79
N ARG A 170 -21.40 3.78 -6.85
CA ARG A 170 -20.71 4.42 -7.96
C ARG A 170 -19.25 3.99 -8.05
N ALA A 171 -18.58 3.78 -6.93
CA ALA A 171 -17.22 3.30 -6.86
C ALA A 171 -17.09 1.89 -7.47
N ILE A 172 -18.03 1.00 -7.20
CA ILE A 172 -18.09 -0.34 -7.79
C ILE A 172 -18.30 -0.26 -9.30
N ASN A 173 -19.26 0.55 -9.78
CA ASN A 173 -19.49 0.71 -11.21
C ASN A 173 -18.25 1.25 -11.93
N HIS A 174 -17.61 2.28 -11.37
CA HIS A 174 -16.35 2.83 -11.90
C HIS A 174 -15.23 1.79 -11.92
N ALA A 175 -15.08 1.00 -10.86
CA ALA A 175 -14.08 -0.06 -10.81
C ALA A 175 -14.31 -1.13 -11.89
N ILE A 176 -15.56 -1.49 -12.16
CA ILE A 176 -15.93 -2.43 -13.23
C ILE A 176 -15.58 -1.86 -14.61
N GLU A 177 -15.90 -0.59 -14.86
CA GLU A 177 -15.58 0.09 -16.12
C GLU A 177 -14.06 0.15 -16.35
N LEU A 178 -13.29 0.55 -15.33
CA LEU A 178 -11.83 0.65 -15.44
C LEU A 178 -11.18 -0.75 -15.59
N ALA A 179 -11.68 -1.76 -14.88
CA ALA A 179 -11.19 -3.13 -15.03
C ALA A 179 -11.46 -3.69 -16.44
N CYS A 180 -12.63 -3.40 -17.02
CA CYS A 180 -12.94 -3.76 -18.42
C CYS A 180 -12.01 -3.05 -19.41
N HIS A 181 -11.67 -1.78 -19.16
CA HIS A 181 -10.71 -1.05 -19.97
C HIS A 181 -9.30 -1.67 -19.90
N ILE A 182 -8.80 -1.95 -18.68
CA ILE A 182 -7.51 -2.64 -18.48
C ILE A 182 -7.51 -3.99 -19.21
N ALA A 183 -8.58 -4.77 -19.09
CA ALA A 183 -8.71 -6.05 -19.78
C ALA A 183 -8.60 -5.91 -21.31
N ALA A 184 -9.24 -4.89 -21.89
CA ALA A 184 -9.19 -4.61 -23.32
C ALA A 184 -7.77 -4.21 -23.76
N VAL A 185 -7.11 -3.31 -23.03
CA VAL A 185 -5.75 -2.84 -23.35
C VAL A 185 -4.73 -3.97 -23.25
N GLN A 186 -4.78 -4.77 -22.18
CA GLN A 186 -3.88 -5.90 -21.98
C GLN A 186 -4.15 -7.02 -22.99
N GLY A 187 -5.43 -7.30 -23.29
CA GLY A 187 -5.83 -8.27 -24.31
C GLY A 187 -5.31 -7.91 -25.72
N LEU A 188 -5.37 -6.63 -26.10
CA LEU A 188 -4.80 -6.15 -27.36
C LEU A 188 -3.28 -6.30 -27.40
N ALA A 189 -2.61 -6.14 -26.26
CA ALA A 189 -1.17 -6.33 -26.13
C ALA A 189 -0.75 -7.80 -25.98
N GLY A 190 -1.68 -8.74 -25.85
CA GLY A 190 -1.42 -10.17 -25.62
C GLY A 190 -0.72 -10.44 -24.30
N ARG A 191 -0.99 -9.63 -23.25
CA ARG A 191 -0.34 -9.71 -21.94
C ARG A 191 -1.34 -10.15 -20.86
N ASP A 192 -0.88 -10.99 -19.94
CA ASP A 192 -1.62 -11.29 -18.72
C ASP A 192 -1.60 -10.11 -17.75
N TYR A 193 -2.64 -10.03 -16.92
CA TYR A 193 -2.80 -8.98 -15.94
C TYR A 193 -3.59 -9.47 -14.70
N GLU A 194 -3.48 -8.72 -13.62
CA GLU A 194 -4.18 -8.92 -12.36
C GLU A 194 -4.82 -7.60 -11.92
N ILE A 195 -6.02 -7.68 -11.33
CA ILE A 195 -6.73 -6.51 -10.79
C ILE A 195 -6.74 -6.58 -9.27
N GLU A 196 -6.34 -5.50 -8.63
CA GLU A 196 -6.64 -5.22 -7.24
C GLU A 196 -7.68 -4.09 -7.17
N LEU A 197 -8.59 -4.18 -6.21
CA LEU A 197 -9.51 -3.09 -5.87
C LEU A 197 -9.16 -2.53 -4.51
N SER A 198 -8.92 -1.21 -4.44
CA SER A 198 -8.66 -0.46 -3.21
C SER A 198 -9.92 0.26 -2.77
N VAL A 199 -10.37 -0.01 -1.54
CA VAL A 199 -11.46 0.73 -0.87
C VAL A 199 -11.07 1.14 0.54
N ASP A 200 -9.76 1.26 0.79
CA ASP A 200 -9.20 1.56 2.11
C ASP A 200 -9.02 3.07 2.39
N GLU A 201 -9.12 3.92 1.39
CA GLU A 201 -9.06 5.38 1.55
C GLU A 201 -10.43 5.94 2.03
N THR A 202 -10.92 5.46 3.20
CA THR A 202 -12.16 5.94 3.86
C THR A 202 -11.92 6.18 5.35
N ASP A 203 -12.75 7.00 5.98
CA ASP A 203 -12.62 7.33 7.41
C ASP A 203 -13.02 6.14 8.32
N HIS A 204 -13.99 5.34 7.88
CA HIS A 204 -14.52 4.22 8.65
C HIS A 204 -14.11 2.86 8.07
N PRO A 205 -13.93 1.84 8.93
CA PRO A 205 -13.63 0.48 8.47
C PRO A 205 -14.69 -0.06 7.51
N THR A 206 -14.25 -0.81 6.50
CA THR A 206 -15.16 -1.53 5.60
C THR A 206 -15.87 -2.64 6.37
N THR A 207 -17.20 -2.62 6.42
CA THR A 207 -17.99 -3.67 7.04
C THR A 207 -17.95 -4.97 6.23
N LEU A 208 -18.25 -6.12 6.87
CA LEU A 208 -18.30 -7.39 6.13
C LEU A 208 -19.40 -7.40 5.06
N ALA A 209 -20.51 -6.71 5.26
CA ALA A 209 -21.57 -6.59 4.26
C ALA A 209 -21.12 -5.74 3.06
N GLU A 210 -20.42 -4.65 3.28
CA GLU A 210 -19.81 -3.84 2.22
C GLU A 210 -18.77 -4.65 1.46
N HIS A 211 -17.83 -5.31 2.16
CA HIS A 211 -16.84 -6.18 1.52
C HIS A 211 -17.49 -7.26 0.66
N TYR A 212 -18.55 -7.91 1.19
CA TYR A 212 -19.31 -8.92 0.46
C TYR A 212 -19.89 -8.35 -0.84
N ILE A 213 -20.62 -7.24 -0.76
CA ILE A 213 -21.28 -6.61 -1.91
C ILE A 213 -20.25 -6.17 -2.96
N ILE A 214 -19.15 -5.53 -2.52
CA ILE A 214 -18.08 -5.08 -3.41
C ILE A 214 -17.46 -6.25 -4.17
N ALA A 215 -17.01 -7.27 -3.45
CA ALA A 215 -16.28 -8.38 -4.05
C ALA A 215 -17.19 -9.26 -4.91
N ASP A 216 -18.38 -9.64 -4.40
CA ASP A 216 -19.33 -10.47 -5.12
C ASP A 216 -19.80 -9.80 -6.42
N ARG A 217 -20.03 -8.47 -6.39
CA ARG A 217 -20.40 -7.72 -7.59
C ARG A 217 -19.28 -7.72 -8.62
N CYS A 218 -18.06 -7.39 -8.23
CA CYS A 218 -16.92 -7.40 -9.13
C CYS A 218 -16.68 -8.77 -9.76
N LEU A 219 -16.75 -9.83 -8.97
CA LEU A 219 -16.58 -11.21 -9.44
C LEU A 219 -17.72 -11.64 -10.39
N THR A 220 -18.97 -11.26 -10.07
CA THR A 220 -20.16 -11.54 -10.92
C THR A 220 -20.06 -10.86 -12.29
N ASP A 221 -19.48 -9.67 -12.36
CA ASP A 221 -19.22 -8.96 -13.62
C ASP A 221 -17.96 -9.47 -14.35
N GLY A 222 -17.34 -10.53 -13.85
CA GLY A 222 -16.24 -11.22 -14.53
C GLY A 222 -14.88 -10.52 -14.38
N ILE A 223 -14.72 -9.62 -13.39
CA ILE A 223 -13.43 -9.02 -13.11
C ILE A 223 -12.46 -10.07 -12.56
N ARG A 224 -11.25 -10.08 -13.09
CA ARG A 224 -10.14 -10.91 -12.58
C ARG A 224 -9.59 -10.34 -11.26
N LEU A 225 -10.46 -10.24 -10.25
CA LEU A 225 -10.11 -9.72 -8.93
C LEU A 225 -9.16 -10.69 -8.24
N ILE A 226 -7.88 -10.32 -8.18
CA ILE A 226 -6.84 -11.11 -7.50
C ILE A 226 -6.55 -10.62 -6.10
N SER A 227 -6.91 -9.38 -5.80
CA SER A 227 -6.64 -8.72 -4.52
C SER A 227 -7.69 -7.66 -4.21
N LEU A 228 -8.00 -7.49 -2.92
CA LEU A 228 -8.88 -6.42 -2.43
C LEU A 228 -8.29 -5.83 -1.15
N ALA A 229 -8.22 -4.50 -1.10
CA ALA A 229 -7.78 -3.74 0.07
C ALA A 229 -8.98 -3.07 0.76
N PRO A 230 -9.57 -3.69 1.79
CA PRO A 230 -10.58 -3.03 2.62
C PRO A 230 -9.92 -2.09 3.63
N ARG A 231 -10.66 -1.13 4.15
CA ARG A 231 -10.25 -0.35 5.31
C ARG A 231 -10.41 -1.21 6.56
N PHE A 232 -9.30 -1.69 7.13
CA PHE A 232 -9.31 -2.45 8.38
C PHE A 232 -9.54 -1.55 9.59
N VAL A 233 -9.90 -2.14 10.72
CA VAL A 233 -10.05 -1.44 12.01
C VAL A 233 -8.70 -0.94 12.52
N GLY A 234 -8.67 0.23 13.15
CA GLY A 234 -7.47 0.88 13.69
C GLY A 234 -6.85 1.90 12.75
N ASP A 235 -5.69 2.44 13.15
CA ASP A 235 -5.02 3.52 12.45
C ASP A 235 -3.76 3.03 11.71
N PHE A 236 -3.76 3.24 10.40
CA PHE A 236 -2.68 2.85 9.49
C PHE A 236 -1.91 4.07 8.99
N GLU A 237 -1.44 4.89 9.94
CA GLU A 237 -0.70 6.10 9.61
C GLU A 237 0.66 5.79 8.96
N LYS A 238 1.07 6.64 8.03
CA LYS A 238 2.34 6.47 7.31
C LYS A 238 3.53 6.65 8.26
N GLY A 239 4.59 5.84 8.08
CA GLY A 239 5.88 5.97 8.76
C GLY A 239 5.95 5.50 10.21
N VAL A 240 4.85 4.98 10.76
CA VAL A 240 4.79 4.41 12.13
C VAL A 240 4.07 3.08 12.13
N ASP A 241 4.25 2.30 13.20
CA ASP A 241 3.57 1.01 13.38
C ASP A 241 2.06 1.18 13.57
N PHE A 242 1.34 0.06 13.52
CA PHE A 242 -0.10 0.00 13.75
C PHE A 242 -0.48 0.62 15.11
N ARG A 243 -1.57 1.37 15.10
CA ARG A 243 -2.14 1.99 16.31
C ARG A 243 -3.60 1.57 16.43
N GLY A 244 -3.91 0.89 17.52
CA GLY A 244 -5.27 0.39 17.78
C GLY A 244 -5.27 -0.86 18.64
N ASN A 245 -6.43 -1.47 18.77
CA ASN A 245 -6.58 -2.73 19.48
C ASN A 245 -6.21 -3.91 18.56
N LEU A 246 -5.15 -4.64 18.88
CA LEU A 246 -4.69 -5.78 18.09
C LEU A 246 -5.67 -6.97 18.12
N GLU A 247 -6.44 -7.16 19.20
CA GLU A 247 -7.44 -8.23 19.27
C GLU A 247 -8.64 -7.95 18.37
N ASP A 248 -9.06 -6.69 18.25
CA ASP A 248 -10.12 -6.28 17.34
C ASP A 248 -9.66 -6.41 15.89
N LEU A 249 -8.40 -6.04 15.63
CA LEU A 249 -7.79 -6.20 14.30
C LEU A 249 -7.68 -7.69 13.92
N ASP A 250 -7.23 -8.55 14.82
CA ASP A 250 -7.07 -9.99 14.56
C ASP A 250 -8.42 -10.64 14.18
N ARG A 251 -9.48 -10.30 14.91
CA ARG A 251 -10.85 -10.75 14.58
C ARG A 251 -11.31 -10.23 13.22
N SER A 252 -11.13 -8.94 12.97
CA SER A 252 -11.48 -8.31 11.69
C SER A 252 -10.75 -8.95 10.52
N LEU A 253 -9.44 -9.17 10.64
CA LEU A 253 -8.64 -9.86 9.63
C LEU A 253 -9.11 -11.28 9.36
N ALA A 254 -9.45 -12.04 10.42
CA ALA A 254 -9.95 -13.40 10.29
C ALA A 254 -11.27 -13.45 9.50
N ASP A 255 -12.20 -12.55 9.80
CA ASP A 255 -13.51 -12.49 9.15
C ASP A 255 -13.39 -12.04 7.67
N HIS A 256 -12.62 -10.98 7.40
CA HIS A 256 -12.37 -10.54 6.03
C HIS A 256 -11.64 -11.60 5.19
N ALA A 257 -10.70 -12.32 5.80
CA ALA A 257 -9.98 -13.40 5.13
C ALA A 257 -10.87 -14.62 4.84
N ALA A 258 -11.77 -14.97 5.77
CA ALA A 258 -12.75 -16.02 5.57
C ALA A 258 -13.69 -15.68 4.42
N LEU A 259 -14.16 -14.43 4.35
CA LEU A 259 -15.00 -13.94 3.26
C LEU A 259 -14.25 -13.99 1.90
N ALA A 260 -13.01 -13.52 1.87
CA ALA A 260 -12.19 -13.56 0.66
C ALA A 260 -11.98 -14.99 0.13
N ARG A 261 -11.77 -15.97 1.03
CA ARG A 261 -11.67 -17.39 0.65
C ARG A 261 -12.99 -17.95 0.12
N GLN A 262 -14.11 -17.57 0.74
CA GLN A 262 -15.43 -18.08 0.39
C GLN A 262 -15.92 -17.57 -0.97
N LEU A 263 -15.63 -16.31 -1.32
CA LEU A 263 -16.05 -15.70 -2.59
C LEU A 263 -15.07 -15.97 -3.74
N GLY A 264 -13.75 -16.01 -3.45
CA GLY A 264 -12.69 -16.06 -4.43
C GLY A 264 -12.10 -17.46 -4.66
N PRO A 265 -10.85 -17.78 -4.27
CA PRO A 265 -9.99 -16.95 -3.40
C PRO A 265 -9.40 -15.73 -4.10
N TYR A 266 -9.24 -14.64 -3.35
CA TYR A 266 -8.44 -13.46 -3.67
C TYR A 266 -7.67 -13.01 -2.44
N LYS A 267 -6.57 -12.26 -2.67
CA LYS A 267 -5.72 -11.74 -1.57
C LYS A 267 -6.43 -10.65 -0.78
N LEU A 268 -6.21 -10.60 0.53
CA LEU A 268 -6.37 -9.36 1.27
C LEU A 268 -5.10 -8.52 1.13
N SER A 269 -5.29 -7.27 0.71
CA SER A 269 -4.20 -6.32 0.57
C SER A 269 -4.12 -5.38 1.76
N LEU A 270 -2.91 -5.18 2.25
CA LEU A 270 -2.59 -4.18 3.26
C LEU A 270 -1.92 -2.99 2.59
N HIS A 271 -2.69 -1.95 2.31
CA HIS A 271 -2.17 -0.66 1.91
C HIS A 271 -1.62 0.08 3.15
N SER A 272 -0.74 1.06 2.96
CA SER A 272 -0.02 1.67 4.07
C SER A 272 0.72 0.67 4.97
N GLY A 273 1.12 -0.46 4.38
CA GLY A 273 1.79 -1.57 5.05
C GLY A 273 3.20 -1.26 5.54
N SER A 274 3.81 -0.14 5.14
CA SER A 274 5.13 0.27 5.64
C SER A 274 5.16 0.29 7.17
N ASP A 275 6.12 -0.43 7.75
CA ASP A 275 6.41 -0.40 9.19
C ASP A 275 5.29 -0.90 10.12
N LYS A 276 4.37 -1.75 9.64
CA LYS A 276 3.25 -2.30 10.42
C LYS A 276 3.57 -3.67 11.06
N LEU A 277 4.77 -3.79 11.68
CA LEU A 277 5.30 -5.07 12.15
C LEU A 277 4.38 -5.76 13.16
N ALA A 278 3.73 -5.00 14.05
CA ALA A 278 2.83 -5.55 15.08
C ALA A 278 1.67 -6.38 14.51
N MET A 279 1.28 -6.17 13.25
CA MET A 279 0.15 -6.88 12.65
C MET A 279 0.51 -7.87 11.53
N TYR A 280 1.73 -7.88 11.02
CA TYR A 280 2.09 -8.72 9.87
C TYR A 280 1.89 -10.21 10.12
N ALA A 281 2.25 -10.70 11.31
CA ALA A 281 2.02 -12.10 11.66
C ALA A 281 0.52 -12.45 11.69
N MET A 282 -0.31 -11.53 12.17
CA MET A 282 -1.77 -11.71 12.18
C MET A 282 -2.35 -11.77 10.78
N LEU A 283 -1.94 -10.85 9.90
CA LEU A 283 -2.34 -10.83 8.50
C LEU A 283 -1.98 -12.14 7.80
N ALA A 284 -0.72 -12.56 7.91
CA ALA A 284 -0.24 -13.77 7.26
C ALA A 284 -0.95 -15.04 7.75
N ARG A 285 -1.22 -15.14 9.06
CA ARG A 285 -1.98 -16.23 9.68
C ARG A 285 -3.44 -16.22 9.22
N ALA A 286 -4.15 -15.10 9.36
CA ALA A 286 -5.57 -14.99 9.03
C ALA A 286 -5.86 -15.31 7.57
N THR A 287 -5.00 -14.87 6.66
CA THR A 287 -5.13 -15.09 5.23
C THR A 287 -4.61 -16.45 4.77
N ARG A 288 -3.94 -17.21 5.65
CA ARG A 288 -3.23 -18.46 5.28
C ARG A 288 -2.26 -18.26 4.11
N GLY A 289 -1.60 -17.11 4.09
CA GLY A 289 -0.65 -16.73 3.02
C GLY A 289 -1.27 -16.10 1.78
N CYS A 290 -2.60 -15.96 1.69
CA CYS A 290 -3.25 -15.29 0.55
C CYS A 290 -3.36 -13.79 0.83
N TYR A 291 -2.22 -13.07 0.78
CA TYR A 291 -2.14 -11.63 1.07
C TYR A 291 -1.25 -10.87 0.10
N HIS A 292 -1.45 -9.56 0.05
CA HIS A 292 -0.52 -8.59 -0.53
C HIS A 292 -0.20 -7.50 0.50
N VAL A 293 1.07 -7.08 0.57
CA VAL A 293 1.49 -5.95 1.42
C VAL A 293 2.14 -4.89 0.54
N LYS A 294 1.73 -3.62 0.70
CA LYS A 294 2.30 -2.48 -0.02
C LYS A 294 3.13 -1.60 0.90
N THR A 295 4.37 -1.29 0.48
CA THR A 295 5.30 -0.44 1.23
C THR A 295 5.84 0.69 0.36
N ALA A 296 5.22 1.86 0.40
CA ALA A 296 5.62 2.97 -0.46
C ALA A 296 6.66 3.91 0.16
N GLY A 297 6.63 4.09 1.48
CA GLY A 297 7.39 5.14 2.16
C GLY A 297 8.71 4.73 2.79
N THR A 298 8.89 3.46 3.07
CA THR A 298 10.02 2.93 3.84
C THR A 298 11.36 3.25 3.20
N SER A 299 11.52 2.98 1.90
CA SER A 299 12.81 3.16 1.21
C SER A 299 13.31 4.61 1.23
N TYR A 300 12.40 5.59 1.21
CA TYR A 300 12.77 6.99 1.35
C TYR A 300 13.28 7.33 2.76
N LEU A 301 12.62 6.85 3.82
CA LEU A 301 13.08 7.09 5.19
C LEU A 301 14.43 6.43 5.45
N GLU A 302 14.66 5.25 4.89
CA GLU A 302 15.95 4.58 4.99
C GLU A 302 17.04 5.25 4.12
N ALA A 303 16.70 5.90 3.01
CA ALA A 303 17.61 6.79 2.29
C ALA A 303 18.06 7.98 3.16
N LEU A 304 17.15 8.55 3.94
CA LEU A 304 17.50 9.62 4.90
C LEU A 304 18.35 9.09 6.06
N ARG A 305 18.23 7.82 6.43
CA ARG A 305 19.14 7.19 7.41
C ARG A 305 20.57 7.11 6.90
N VAL A 306 20.78 6.88 5.60
CA VAL A 306 22.11 6.99 4.99
C VAL A 306 22.65 8.42 5.11
N ALA A 307 21.80 9.42 4.84
CA ALA A 307 22.21 10.82 5.05
C ALA A 307 22.55 11.14 6.50
N ALA A 308 21.76 10.63 7.46
CA ALA A 308 22.04 10.77 8.89
C ALA A 308 23.40 10.19 9.29
N ARG A 309 23.87 9.15 8.63
CA ARG A 309 25.13 8.47 8.96
C ARG A 309 26.34 8.99 8.21
N HIS A 310 26.18 9.47 6.98
CA HIS A 310 27.29 9.84 6.10
C HIS A 310 27.39 11.34 5.81
N ASP A 311 26.29 12.12 5.93
CA ASP A 311 26.30 13.58 5.77
C ASP A 311 25.28 14.24 6.71
N GLN A 312 25.69 14.46 7.93
CA GLN A 312 24.90 15.14 8.97
C GLN A 312 24.43 16.54 8.54
N SER A 313 25.22 17.25 7.73
CA SER A 313 24.85 18.58 7.25
C SER A 313 23.66 18.51 6.29
N LEU A 314 23.68 17.55 5.37
CA LEU A 314 22.57 17.31 4.45
C LEU A 314 21.32 16.84 5.21
N PHE A 315 21.47 15.92 6.16
CA PHE A 315 20.33 15.42 6.94
C PHE A 315 19.63 16.55 7.72
N ARG A 316 20.40 17.44 8.37
CA ARG A 316 19.86 18.62 9.06
C ARG A 316 19.14 19.58 8.11
N LYS A 317 19.69 19.85 6.93
CA LYS A 317 19.03 20.66 5.91
C LYS A 317 17.70 20.04 5.46
N ILE A 318 17.65 18.72 5.28
CA ILE A 318 16.42 18.01 4.91
C ILE A 318 15.38 18.11 6.03
N ILE A 319 15.78 17.94 7.31
CA ILE A 319 14.87 18.11 8.45
C ILE A 319 14.29 19.52 8.48
N ALA A 320 15.17 20.55 8.43
CA ALA A 320 14.74 21.94 8.46
C ALA A 320 13.76 22.27 7.33
N PHE A 321 14.07 21.85 6.11
CA PHE A 321 13.20 22.00 4.95
C PHE A 321 11.87 21.23 5.11
N SER A 322 11.92 19.99 5.61
CA SER A 322 10.72 19.18 5.85
C SER A 322 9.80 19.83 6.89
N ARG A 323 10.37 20.41 7.96
CA ARG A 323 9.59 21.15 8.96
C ARG A 323 8.92 22.41 8.39
N GLU A 324 9.61 23.13 7.50
CA GLU A 324 9.06 24.29 6.80
C GLU A 324 7.90 23.88 5.88
N ARG A 325 8.01 22.75 5.20
CA ARG A 325 7.01 22.24 4.24
C ARG A 325 5.86 21.48 4.89
N PHE A 326 6.01 21.05 6.15
CA PHE A 326 5.16 20.06 6.79
C PHE A 326 3.66 20.41 6.73
N GLU A 327 3.26 21.62 7.12
CA GLU A 327 1.85 21.99 7.16
C GLU A 327 1.19 22.02 5.76
N THR A 328 1.96 22.31 4.73
CA THR A 328 1.47 22.28 3.35
C THR A 328 1.38 20.83 2.83
N ASP A 329 2.43 20.05 3.04
CA ASP A 329 2.57 18.73 2.41
C ASP A 329 1.73 17.66 3.12
N ARG A 330 1.43 17.83 4.44
CA ARG A 330 0.57 16.93 5.21
C ARG A 330 -0.92 16.99 4.83
N ALA A 331 -1.36 18.02 4.11
CA ALA A 331 -2.78 18.26 3.84
C ALA A 331 -3.52 17.08 3.17
N THR A 332 -2.78 16.19 2.52
CA THR A 332 -3.31 14.99 1.84
C THR A 332 -3.05 13.69 2.59
N TYR A 333 -2.63 13.78 3.86
CA TYR A 333 -2.32 12.62 4.70
C TYR A 333 -3.09 12.68 6.01
N HIS A 334 -3.59 11.53 6.45
CA HIS A 334 -4.05 11.35 7.82
C HIS A 334 -2.83 11.02 8.69
N LEU A 335 -2.38 11.98 9.52
CA LEU A 335 -1.20 11.88 10.37
C LEU A 335 -1.45 12.49 11.74
N SER A 336 -0.98 11.80 12.78
CA SER A 336 -1.00 12.31 14.16
C SER A 336 0.13 13.30 14.46
N ALA A 337 1.18 13.34 13.64
CA ALA A 337 2.32 14.23 13.87
C ALA A 337 1.93 15.71 13.79
N THR A 338 2.57 16.48 14.64
CA THR A 338 2.64 17.94 14.60
C THR A 338 4.12 18.36 14.58
N LEU A 339 4.41 19.63 14.36
CA LEU A 339 5.80 20.11 14.43
C LEU A 339 6.42 19.94 15.83
N ASP A 340 5.59 19.84 16.88
CA ASP A 340 6.04 19.59 18.25
C ASP A 340 6.34 18.10 18.53
N SER A 341 6.04 17.22 17.58
CA SER A 341 6.29 15.78 17.71
C SER A 341 7.78 15.41 17.70
N ALA A 342 8.64 16.29 17.19
CA ALA A 342 10.09 16.18 17.27
C ALA A 342 10.70 17.58 17.37
N PRO A 343 11.77 17.77 18.20
CA PRO A 343 12.44 19.06 18.31
C PRO A 343 13.07 19.50 16.98
N PRO A 344 13.23 20.81 16.73
CA PRO A 344 14.00 21.30 15.59
C PRO A 344 15.43 20.74 15.60
N ASP A 345 15.99 20.52 14.41
CA ASP A 345 17.34 19.97 14.23
C ASP A 345 18.42 20.80 14.92
N ALA A 346 18.23 22.13 15.00
CA ALA A 346 19.15 23.06 15.67
C ALA A 346 19.21 22.86 17.19
N GLU A 347 18.20 22.25 17.81
CA GLU A 347 18.15 21.98 19.25
C GLU A 347 18.82 20.64 19.61
N ILE A 348 19.08 19.78 18.62
CA ILE A 348 19.68 18.45 18.81
C ILE A 348 21.13 18.46 18.30
N SER A 349 22.11 18.54 19.20
CA SER A 349 23.52 18.54 18.80
C SER A 349 24.05 17.13 18.49
N ASP A 350 23.57 16.10 19.21
CA ASP A 350 24.01 14.73 19.05
C ASP A 350 23.42 14.11 17.78
N PRO A 351 24.25 13.62 16.83
CA PRO A 351 23.80 12.97 15.61
C PRO A 351 22.92 11.72 15.84
N VAL A 352 23.23 10.91 16.86
CA VAL A 352 22.47 9.70 17.17
C VAL A 352 21.09 10.07 17.71
N GLU A 353 21.02 11.10 18.55
CA GLU A 353 19.75 11.61 19.03
C GLU A 353 18.89 12.19 17.91
N LEU A 354 19.51 12.87 16.94
CA LEU A 354 18.81 13.39 15.77
C LEU A 354 18.21 12.25 14.90
N GLU A 355 19.00 11.19 14.65
CA GLU A 355 18.52 9.99 13.98
C GLU A 355 17.37 9.34 14.76
N ARG A 356 17.50 9.21 16.09
CA ARG A 356 16.46 8.65 16.96
C ARG A 356 15.15 9.41 16.87
N GLN A 357 15.18 10.73 16.94
CA GLN A 357 13.97 11.56 16.95
C GLN A 357 13.21 11.54 15.61
N TYR A 358 13.94 11.47 14.49
CA TYR A 358 13.36 11.59 13.16
C TYR A 358 13.23 10.28 12.37
N LEU A 359 14.00 9.25 12.72
CA LEU A 359 14.00 7.97 11.99
C LEU A 359 13.81 6.76 12.91
N GLY A 360 14.02 6.92 14.23
CA GLY A 360 14.04 5.82 15.18
C GLY A 360 15.31 4.96 15.06
N LEU A 361 15.63 4.19 16.10
CA LEU A 361 16.77 3.27 16.12
C LEU A 361 16.27 1.84 16.35
N TRP A 362 16.59 0.90 15.45
CA TRP A 362 16.15 -0.49 15.56
C TRP A 362 16.61 -1.20 16.83
N CYS A 363 17.73 -0.80 17.40
CA CYS A 363 18.21 -1.38 18.67
C CYS A 363 17.34 -1.03 19.89
N GLU A 364 16.40 -0.09 19.74
CA GLU A 364 15.46 0.34 20.76
C GLU A 364 14.04 -0.18 20.53
N VAL A 365 13.79 -0.86 19.40
CA VAL A 365 12.47 -1.38 19.02
C VAL A 365 12.40 -2.87 19.41
N PRO A 366 11.38 -3.29 20.18
CA PRO A 366 11.18 -4.70 20.50
C PRO A 366 10.99 -5.56 19.25
N VAL A 367 11.36 -6.84 19.35
CA VAL A 367 11.17 -7.79 18.26
C VAL A 367 9.68 -7.94 17.94
N GLY A 368 9.32 -7.83 16.68
CA GLY A 368 7.93 -7.92 16.21
C GLY A 368 7.14 -6.61 16.29
N GLU A 369 7.79 -5.52 16.69
CA GLU A 369 7.21 -4.18 16.68
C GLU A 369 7.93 -3.28 15.66
N GLY A 370 7.26 -2.21 15.22
CA GLY A 370 7.81 -1.18 14.35
C GLY A 370 8.04 0.14 15.08
N PHE A 371 8.48 1.14 14.33
CA PHE A 371 8.72 2.47 14.86
C PHE A 371 7.39 3.16 15.23
N THR A 372 7.38 3.86 16.37
CA THR A 372 6.22 4.62 16.85
C THR A 372 6.48 6.13 16.92
N GLY A 373 7.73 6.56 16.71
CA GLY A 373 8.15 7.97 16.80
C GLY A 373 7.54 8.83 15.67
N LEU A 374 6.78 9.86 16.04
CA LEU A 374 6.04 10.70 15.08
C LEU A 374 6.95 11.62 14.25
N GLY A 375 8.22 11.83 14.62
CA GLY A 375 9.19 12.57 13.80
C GLY A 375 9.37 11.97 12.41
N ARG A 376 9.19 10.64 12.26
CA ARG A 376 9.21 9.94 10.97
C ARG A 376 8.14 10.45 10.01
N GLN A 377 6.97 10.85 10.52
CA GLN A 377 5.86 11.33 9.71
C GLN A 377 6.16 12.71 9.10
N ILE A 378 6.92 13.56 9.80
CA ILE A 378 7.36 14.86 9.28
C ILE A 378 8.21 14.68 8.02
N LEU A 379 9.14 13.73 8.05
CA LEU A 379 9.97 13.40 6.91
C LEU A 379 9.19 12.66 5.84
N HIS A 380 8.31 11.72 6.25
CA HIS A 380 7.56 10.91 5.31
C HIS A 380 6.66 11.73 4.40
N CYS A 381 5.85 12.67 4.93
CA CYS A 381 4.87 13.40 4.12
C CYS A 381 5.52 14.44 3.18
N THR A 382 6.75 14.87 3.46
CA THR A 382 7.47 15.91 2.70
C THR A 382 8.40 15.35 1.62
N PHE A 383 8.39 14.04 1.37
CA PHE A 383 9.29 13.40 0.41
C PHE A 383 9.29 14.04 -0.97
N GLY A 384 8.10 14.39 -1.48
CA GLY A 384 7.96 14.99 -2.81
C GLY A 384 8.67 16.33 -2.89
N SER A 385 8.44 17.21 -1.91
CA SER A 385 9.11 18.52 -1.82
C SER A 385 10.62 18.38 -1.71
N VAL A 386 11.13 17.43 -0.90
CA VAL A 386 12.58 17.19 -0.74
C VAL A 386 13.20 16.66 -2.03
N LEU A 387 12.60 15.66 -2.66
CA LEU A 387 13.16 15.03 -3.85
C LEU A 387 13.11 15.91 -5.10
N THR A 388 12.17 16.85 -5.16
CA THR A 388 12.05 17.81 -6.29
C THR A 388 12.69 19.15 -6.00
N ASP A 389 13.20 19.40 -4.78
CA ASP A 389 13.99 20.58 -4.49
C ASP A 389 15.29 20.56 -5.31
N PRO A 390 15.63 21.66 -6.02
CA PRO A 390 16.76 21.69 -6.96
C PRO A 390 18.14 21.53 -6.30
N ALA A 391 18.21 21.69 -4.96
CA ALA A 391 19.45 21.49 -4.22
C ALA A 391 19.43 20.17 -3.44
N LEU A 392 18.37 19.86 -2.69
CA LEU A 392 18.33 18.71 -1.79
C LEU A 392 18.20 17.39 -2.54
N GLY A 393 17.32 17.31 -3.54
CA GLY A 393 17.10 16.08 -4.31
C GLY A 393 18.38 15.54 -4.97
N PRO A 394 19.09 16.36 -5.78
CA PRO A 394 20.37 15.95 -6.37
C PRO A 394 21.45 15.59 -5.35
N LEU A 395 21.56 16.33 -4.23
CA LEU A 395 22.54 16.04 -3.18
C LEU A 395 22.25 14.69 -2.51
N LEU A 396 20.99 14.42 -2.18
CA LEU A 396 20.60 13.12 -1.61
C LEU A 396 20.91 11.98 -2.58
N ARG A 397 20.54 12.13 -3.86
CA ARG A 397 20.80 11.11 -4.89
C ARG A 397 22.31 10.83 -5.00
N THR A 398 23.14 11.88 -5.13
CA THR A 398 24.60 11.75 -5.21
C THR A 398 25.18 11.05 -3.98
N LEU A 399 24.68 11.37 -2.78
CA LEU A 399 25.09 10.71 -1.54
C LEU A 399 24.75 9.21 -1.58
N LEU A 400 23.55 8.84 -2.01
CA LEU A 400 23.13 7.45 -2.09
C LEU A 400 23.94 6.65 -3.12
N GLU A 401 24.23 7.24 -4.28
CA GLU A 401 25.09 6.65 -5.29
C GLU A 401 26.52 6.43 -4.76
N ALA A 402 27.06 7.37 -3.98
CA ALA A 402 28.39 7.23 -3.34
C ALA A 402 28.40 6.20 -2.19
N HIS A 403 27.25 5.93 -1.58
CA HIS A 403 27.09 5.02 -0.44
C HIS A 403 26.07 3.90 -0.72
N GLN A 404 26.02 3.43 -1.97
CA GLN A 404 25.04 2.42 -2.42
C GLN A 404 25.09 1.14 -1.59
N GLU A 405 26.28 0.70 -1.17
CA GLU A 405 26.44 -0.47 -0.32
C GLU A 405 25.76 -0.27 1.05
N THR A 406 25.98 0.89 1.70
CA THR A 406 25.28 1.22 2.95
C THR A 406 23.78 1.29 2.76
N TYR A 407 23.30 1.90 1.65
CA TYR A 407 21.87 1.99 1.37
C TYR A 407 21.23 0.62 1.17
N THR A 408 21.92 -0.26 0.43
CA THR A 408 21.49 -1.65 0.21
C THR A 408 21.35 -2.40 1.54
N GLU A 409 22.34 -2.33 2.43
CA GLU A 409 22.30 -3.01 3.73
C GLU A 409 21.22 -2.43 4.66
N VAL A 410 21.09 -1.11 4.74
CA VAL A 410 20.08 -0.46 5.58
C VAL A 410 18.66 -0.86 5.13
N LEU A 411 18.42 -0.91 3.83
CA LEU A 411 17.15 -1.38 3.28
C LEU A 411 16.92 -2.86 3.55
N ALA A 412 17.95 -3.69 3.33
CA ALA A 412 17.84 -5.12 3.57
C ALA A 412 17.50 -5.42 5.03
N ASP A 413 18.22 -4.82 5.98
CA ASP A 413 17.98 -4.97 7.42
C ASP A 413 16.57 -4.53 7.83
N HIS A 414 16.05 -3.49 7.19
CA HIS A 414 14.71 -2.98 7.47
C HIS A 414 13.63 -3.95 6.95
N PHE A 415 13.70 -4.32 5.67
CA PHE A 415 12.70 -5.18 5.04
C PHE A 415 12.78 -6.64 5.51
N GLU A 416 13.95 -7.13 5.89
CA GLU A 416 14.13 -8.45 6.51
C GLU A 416 13.21 -8.60 7.73
N ARG A 417 13.16 -7.60 8.62
CA ARG A 417 12.27 -7.61 9.80
C ARG A 417 10.79 -7.72 9.42
N GLN A 418 10.39 -7.05 8.35
CA GLN A 418 9.01 -7.09 7.87
C GLN A 418 8.67 -8.46 7.28
N LEU A 419 9.57 -9.01 6.46
CA LEU A 419 9.43 -10.34 5.86
C LEU A 419 9.44 -11.44 6.92
N ASP A 420 10.32 -11.37 7.92
CA ASP A 420 10.38 -12.31 9.04
C ASP A 420 9.08 -12.33 9.86
N ALA A 421 8.49 -11.18 10.10
CA ALA A 421 7.20 -11.08 10.80
C ALA A 421 6.07 -11.76 9.99
N LEU A 422 6.04 -11.58 8.68
CA LEU A 422 5.10 -12.27 7.79
C LEU A 422 5.34 -13.78 7.77
N GLN A 423 6.60 -14.22 7.71
CA GLN A 423 6.97 -15.64 7.76
C GLN A 423 6.54 -16.29 9.08
N ALA A 424 6.73 -15.61 10.21
CA ALA A 424 6.29 -16.11 11.52
C ALA A 424 4.78 -16.36 11.56
N GLY A 425 3.97 -15.50 10.93
CA GLY A 425 2.53 -15.69 10.81
C GLY A 425 2.16 -16.86 9.89
N ARG A 426 2.86 -17.06 8.79
CA ARG A 426 2.64 -18.20 7.87
C ARG A 426 2.93 -19.54 8.53
N ALA A 427 4.00 -19.63 9.32
CA ALA A 427 4.37 -20.85 10.03
C ALA A 427 3.35 -21.29 11.10
N THR A 428 2.44 -20.42 11.49
CA THR A 428 1.36 -20.70 12.48
C THR A 428 -0.02 -20.85 11.83
N ALA A 429 -0.11 -20.83 10.50
CA ALA A 429 -1.37 -20.94 9.77
C ALA A 429 -1.82 -22.40 9.54
N ASP A 430 -0.95 -23.37 9.77
CA ASP A 430 -1.20 -24.81 9.72
C ASP A 430 -1.72 -25.28 11.09
#